data_c3bba273bf1e129e45526d37a879fc05
#
_entry.id   c3bba273bf1e129e45526d37a879fc05
#
_cell.length_a   1.000
_cell.length_b   1.000
_cell.length_c   1.000
_cell.angle_alpha   90.00
_cell.angle_beta   90.00
_cell.angle_gamma   90.00
#
_symmetry.space_group_name_H-M   'P 1'
#
loop_
_entity.id
_entity.type
_entity.pdbx_description
1 polymer ?
#
loop_
_entity_poly.entity_id
_entity_poly.type
_entity_poly.pdbx_seq_one_letter_code
_entity_poly.pdbx_strand_id
1 'polypeptide(L)'
;MKAYRVSRRSLLVGIAAAPAIVGVARAAPLTMRLSSSLPNNPKFANGRVYYDNLVKRLAANGLADRIDVQFFPDNQLGQEIDVVNSVSLGVIDLMVTGTSIWANVVPLIGLLDLGYLFESFPQQTRALDAGAAKPLEQALRTGANVQIIGWAYNFGSRSVMCKSRVNAPADLAGKRIRTLPNKIITECLRLMGAAATPMAFGEIYTALQAGVLDGLEHDPPTVAASKFYETAKFYSLTQHNFSALGVFCSGLTLNRMDAPLRDLFLTAAAEAAVDTRARGLDAEKEAIETLKQKGVEIIACDREPFRKLTLPQTDGFIKAHPEAKPIIDIVRNVKA
;
A
#
# COMPACT_ATOMS: atom_id res chain seq x y z
N MET A 1 -55.27 21.19 -71.85
CA MET A 1 -54.18 20.92 -70.86
C MET A 1 -53.46 22.23 -70.56
N LYS A 2 -53.70 22.85 -69.41
CA LYS A 2 -53.05 24.12 -69.03
C LYS A 2 -51.84 23.81 -68.15
N ALA A 3 -50.66 24.19 -68.61
CA ALA A 3 -49.43 24.06 -67.88
C ALA A 3 -49.30 25.22 -66.88
N TYR A 4 -49.18 24.90 -65.53
CA TYR A 4 -48.86 25.88 -64.48
C TYR A 4 -47.37 26.10 -64.46
N ARG A 5 -46.93 27.32 -64.78
CA ARG A 5 -45.53 27.75 -64.48
C ARG A 5 -45.43 28.21 -63.06
N VAL A 6 -44.67 27.49 -62.23
CA VAL A 6 -44.31 27.91 -60.89
C VAL A 6 -43.14 28.90 -60.98
N SER A 7 -43.35 30.11 -60.48
CA SER A 7 -42.38 31.21 -60.43
C SER A 7 -41.30 30.97 -59.36
N ARG A 8 -40.01 31.18 -59.75
CA ARG A 8 -38.82 31.02 -58.89
C ARG A 8 -38.57 32.16 -57.86
N ARG A 9 -39.61 32.88 -57.42
CA ARG A 9 -39.40 34.12 -56.61
C ARG A 9 -40.08 34.11 -55.24
N SER A 10 -40.22 33.00 -54.58
CA SER A 10 -40.84 33.00 -53.23
C SER A 10 -40.25 31.90 -52.34
N LEU A 11 -38.92 31.88 -52.14
CA LEU A 11 -38.29 31.03 -51.12
C LEU A 11 -37.13 31.81 -50.47
N LEU A 12 -37.49 32.97 -49.88
CA LEU A 12 -36.67 33.65 -48.87
C LEU A 12 -37.53 33.79 -47.62
N VAL A 13 -37.71 32.68 -46.87
CA VAL A 13 -38.28 32.69 -45.54
C VAL A 13 -37.24 32.22 -44.56
N GLY A 14 -36.69 33.18 -43.84
CA GLY A 14 -36.30 33.13 -42.46
C GLY A 14 -35.52 31.90 -41.97
N ILE A 15 -34.20 31.92 -42.16
CA ILE A 15 -33.32 31.15 -41.21
C ILE A 15 -33.36 31.95 -39.93
N ALA A 16 -34.28 31.59 -39.04
CA ALA A 16 -34.22 31.98 -37.63
C ALA A 16 -32.94 31.34 -37.08
N ALA A 17 -31.93 32.17 -36.78
CA ALA A 17 -30.73 31.76 -36.04
C ALA A 17 -31.18 31.32 -34.65
N ALA A 18 -31.43 30.02 -34.47
CA ALA A 18 -31.48 29.44 -33.12
C ALA A 18 -30.12 29.70 -32.48
N PRO A 19 -30.07 30.25 -31.26
CA PRO A 19 -28.81 30.35 -30.54
C PRO A 19 -28.28 28.94 -30.38
N ALA A 20 -27.15 28.64 -31.03
CA ALA A 20 -26.40 27.43 -30.77
C ALA A 20 -26.00 27.49 -29.29
N ILE A 21 -26.71 26.77 -28.45
CA ILE A 21 -26.25 26.46 -27.08
C ILE A 21 -25.03 25.60 -27.34
N VAL A 22 -23.85 26.24 -27.39
CA VAL A 22 -22.57 25.55 -27.33
C VAL A 22 -22.48 25.04 -25.89
N GLY A 23 -23.10 23.90 -25.66
CA GLY A 23 -22.83 23.13 -24.44
C GLY A 23 -21.33 22.91 -24.40
N VAL A 24 -20.65 23.50 -23.45
CA VAL A 24 -19.25 23.20 -23.16
C VAL A 24 -19.21 21.69 -22.94
N ALA A 25 -18.73 20.95 -23.93
CA ALA A 25 -18.54 19.50 -23.80
C ALA A 25 -17.56 19.30 -22.64
N ARG A 26 -18.09 18.91 -21.49
CA ARG A 26 -17.27 18.58 -20.33
C ARG A 26 -16.41 17.39 -20.71
N ALA A 27 -15.10 17.55 -20.64
CA ALA A 27 -14.20 16.43 -20.91
C ALA A 27 -14.56 15.26 -20.01
N ALA A 28 -14.55 14.04 -20.52
CA ALA A 28 -14.78 12.85 -19.72
C ALA A 28 -13.74 12.79 -18.58
N PRO A 29 -14.13 12.34 -17.37
CA PRO A 29 -13.19 12.22 -16.27
C PRO A 29 -12.03 11.30 -16.63
N LEU A 30 -10.85 11.62 -16.10
CA LEU A 30 -9.68 10.76 -16.19
C LEU A 30 -9.93 9.54 -15.30
N THR A 31 -10.17 8.38 -15.91
CA THR A 31 -10.33 7.12 -15.18
C THR A 31 -8.97 6.59 -14.77
N MET A 32 -8.85 6.21 -13.49
CA MET A 32 -7.62 5.68 -12.87
C MET A 32 -7.94 4.38 -12.14
N ARG A 33 -7.08 3.37 -12.30
CA ARG A 33 -7.20 2.08 -11.61
C ARG A 33 -6.30 2.07 -10.38
N LEU A 34 -6.90 1.85 -9.20
CA LEU A 34 -6.22 1.69 -7.92
C LEU A 34 -6.25 0.22 -7.49
N SER A 35 -5.08 -0.41 -7.45
CA SER A 35 -4.91 -1.81 -7.04
C SER A 35 -4.56 -1.95 -5.56
N SER A 36 -5.06 -3.01 -4.95
CA SER A 36 -4.66 -3.49 -3.62
C SER A 36 -4.73 -5.01 -3.56
N SER A 37 -3.76 -5.64 -2.90
CA SER A 37 -3.80 -7.09 -2.60
C SER A 37 -4.75 -7.43 -1.45
N LEU A 38 -5.08 -6.44 -0.60
CA LEU A 38 -5.90 -6.63 0.58
C LEU A 38 -7.38 -6.76 0.23
N PRO A 39 -8.18 -7.45 1.10
CA PRO A 39 -9.61 -7.62 0.90
C PRO A 39 -10.36 -6.28 0.89
N ASN A 40 -11.55 -6.27 0.27
CA ASN A 40 -12.46 -5.14 0.29
C ASN A 40 -13.13 -4.97 1.66
N ASN A 41 -12.35 -4.60 2.67
CA ASN A 41 -12.80 -4.45 4.05
C ASN A 41 -12.59 -3.00 4.52
N PRO A 42 -13.67 -2.19 4.69
CA PRO A 42 -13.55 -0.78 5.05
C PRO A 42 -13.13 -0.55 6.52
N LYS A 43 -13.14 -1.61 7.34
CA LYS A 43 -12.75 -1.50 8.75
C LYS A 43 -11.25 -1.71 8.94
N PHE A 44 -10.66 -2.71 8.28
CA PHE A 44 -9.30 -3.18 8.56
C PHE A 44 -8.35 -3.16 7.35
N ALA A 45 -8.87 -3.12 6.12
CA ALA A 45 -8.00 -3.11 4.94
C ALA A 45 -7.60 -1.68 4.55
N ASN A 46 -6.36 -1.32 4.78
CA ASN A 46 -5.83 0.02 4.53
C ASN A 46 -6.04 0.50 3.08
N GLY A 47 -5.98 -0.40 2.09
CA GLY A 47 -6.25 -0.05 0.69
C GLY A 47 -7.68 0.45 0.47
N ARG A 48 -8.67 -0.19 1.12
CA ARG A 48 -10.07 0.25 1.05
C ARG A 48 -10.28 1.55 1.84
N VAL A 49 -9.69 1.69 3.01
CA VAL A 49 -9.78 2.91 3.82
C VAL A 49 -9.18 4.10 3.06
N TYR A 50 -8.02 3.91 2.42
CA TYR A 50 -7.41 4.93 1.59
C TYR A 50 -8.30 5.32 0.41
N TYR A 51 -8.84 4.35 -0.31
CA TYR A 51 -9.75 4.62 -1.43
C TYR A 51 -10.95 5.47 -1.02
N ASP A 52 -11.62 5.11 0.08
CA ASP A 52 -12.77 5.85 0.59
C ASP A 52 -12.40 7.31 0.97
N ASN A 53 -11.22 7.50 1.57
CA ASN A 53 -10.70 8.83 1.88
C ASN A 53 -10.31 9.60 0.61
N LEU A 54 -9.69 8.95 -0.37
CA LEU A 54 -9.33 9.58 -1.65
C LEU A 54 -10.57 10.11 -2.37
N VAL A 55 -11.64 9.32 -2.49
CA VAL A 55 -12.89 9.74 -3.12
C VAL A 55 -13.47 10.98 -2.42
N LYS A 56 -13.46 11.00 -1.08
CA LYS A 56 -13.90 12.17 -0.29
C LYS A 56 -13.04 13.40 -0.54
N ARG A 57 -11.71 13.22 -0.57
CA ARG A 57 -10.76 14.32 -0.80
C ARG A 57 -10.81 14.84 -2.24
N LEU A 58 -10.99 13.98 -3.23
CA LEU A 58 -11.22 14.40 -4.62
C LEU A 58 -12.50 15.28 -4.72
N ALA A 59 -13.58 14.88 -4.07
CA ALA A 59 -14.80 15.68 -4.05
C ALA A 59 -14.60 17.03 -3.34
N ALA A 60 -13.93 17.04 -2.18
CA ALA A 60 -13.65 18.26 -1.42
C ALA A 60 -12.74 19.24 -2.18
N ASN A 61 -11.86 18.75 -3.04
CA ASN A 61 -10.97 19.55 -3.89
C ASN A 61 -11.57 19.86 -5.28
N GLY A 62 -12.88 19.59 -5.50
CA GLY A 62 -13.57 19.90 -6.76
C GLY A 62 -13.17 19.02 -7.94
N LEU A 63 -12.66 17.81 -7.68
CA LEU A 63 -12.15 16.89 -8.70
C LEU A 63 -13.09 15.74 -9.03
N ALA A 64 -14.26 15.61 -8.37
CA ALA A 64 -15.19 14.50 -8.55
C ALA A 64 -15.65 14.27 -10.00
N ASP A 65 -15.76 15.35 -10.78
CA ASP A 65 -16.16 15.30 -12.20
C ASP A 65 -14.95 15.25 -13.17
N ARG A 66 -13.73 15.30 -12.64
CA ARG A 66 -12.49 15.33 -13.44
C ARG A 66 -11.67 14.05 -13.31
N ILE A 67 -11.78 13.36 -12.17
CA ILE A 67 -11.03 12.12 -11.88
C ILE A 67 -12.02 11.08 -11.35
N ASP A 68 -12.02 9.91 -11.99
CA ASP A 68 -12.75 8.71 -11.59
C ASP A 68 -11.74 7.64 -11.16
N VAL A 69 -11.69 7.32 -9.85
CA VAL A 69 -10.79 6.28 -9.34
C VAL A 69 -11.59 4.99 -9.13
N GLN A 70 -11.21 3.95 -9.83
CA GLN A 70 -11.79 2.61 -9.71
C GLN A 70 -10.91 1.74 -8.82
N PHE A 71 -11.49 1.15 -7.78
CA PHE A 71 -10.79 0.34 -6.79
C PHE A 71 -10.86 -1.16 -7.12
N PHE A 72 -9.72 -1.80 -7.15
CA PHE A 72 -9.55 -3.22 -7.44
C PHE A 72 -8.83 -3.91 -6.27
N PRO A 73 -9.58 -4.42 -5.26
CA PRO A 73 -9.05 -5.17 -4.12
C PRO A 73 -8.74 -6.63 -4.49
N ASP A 74 -8.31 -7.42 -3.50
CA ASP A 74 -8.21 -8.89 -3.58
C ASP A 74 -7.37 -9.40 -4.76
N ASN A 75 -6.28 -8.71 -5.12
CA ASN A 75 -5.43 -9.05 -6.27
C ASN A 75 -6.16 -9.10 -7.62
N GLN A 76 -7.29 -8.40 -7.80
CA GLN A 76 -8.07 -8.45 -9.04
C GLN A 76 -7.28 -8.02 -10.28
N LEU A 77 -6.25 -7.20 -10.13
CA LEU A 77 -5.35 -6.76 -11.22
C LEU A 77 -4.04 -7.55 -11.29
N GLY A 78 -3.89 -8.62 -10.52
CA GLY A 78 -2.69 -9.45 -10.45
C GLY A 78 -2.05 -9.49 -9.06
N GLN A 79 -1.04 -10.34 -8.90
CA GLN A 79 -0.26 -10.39 -7.65
C GLN A 79 0.60 -9.13 -7.49
N GLU A 80 0.97 -8.79 -6.25
CA GLU A 80 1.64 -7.51 -5.94
C GLU A 80 2.88 -7.24 -6.80
N ILE A 81 3.70 -8.26 -7.08
CA ILE A 81 4.91 -8.10 -7.90
C ILE A 81 4.59 -7.76 -9.36
N ASP A 82 3.49 -8.31 -9.92
CA ASP A 82 3.05 -8.03 -11.28
C ASP A 82 2.45 -6.62 -11.37
N VAL A 83 1.71 -6.22 -10.32
CA VAL A 83 1.13 -4.87 -10.20
C VAL A 83 2.22 -3.82 -10.09
N VAL A 84 3.29 -4.04 -9.32
CA VAL A 84 4.47 -3.15 -9.24
C VAL A 84 5.05 -2.87 -10.62
N ASN A 85 5.27 -3.91 -11.42
CA ASN A 85 5.75 -3.77 -12.80
C ASN A 85 4.73 -3.01 -13.67
N SER A 86 3.44 -3.32 -13.52
CA SER A 86 2.36 -2.69 -14.28
C SER A 86 2.22 -1.19 -13.96
N VAL A 87 2.43 -0.78 -12.71
CA VAL A 87 2.43 0.64 -12.30
C VAL A 87 3.67 1.34 -12.87
N SER A 88 4.84 0.73 -12.83
CA SER A 88 6.06 1.29 -13.43
C SER A 88 5.90 1.54 -14.94
N LEU A 89 5.16 0.67 -15.63
CA LEU A 89 4.88 0.77 -17.08
C LEU A 89 3.62 1.61 -17.40
N GLY A 90 2.90 2.15 -16.42
CA GLY A 90 1.69 2.95 -16.63
C GLY A 90 0.46 2.14 -17.07
N VAL A 91 0.53 0.82 -17.01
CA VAL A 91 -0.62 -0.08 -17.29
C VAL A 91 -1.66 -0.01 -16.17
N ILE A 92 -1.20 0.12 -14.92
CA ILE A 92 -2.03 0.41 -13.74
C ILE A 92 -1.61 1.79 -13.23
N ASP A 93 -2.59 2.60 -12.80
CA ASP A 93 -2.36 3.98 -12.43
C ASP A 93 -1.82 4.14 -11.01
N LEU A 94 -2.43 3.41 -10.08
CA LEU A 94 -2.22 3.54 -8.64
C LEU A 94 -2.12 2.17 -7.95
N MET A 95 -1.30 2.10 -6.91
CA MET A 95 -1.23 0.96 -6.00
C MET A 95 -1.11 1.42 -4.56
N VAL A 96 -1.90 0.83 -3.66
CA VAL A 96 -1.72 0.96 -2.21
C VAL A 96 -1.13 -0.33 -1.69
N THR A 97 0.11 -0.27 -1.19
CA THR A 97 0.81 -1.43 -0.64
C THR A 97 1.93 -1.00 0.32
N GLY A 98 2.53 -1.97 1.01
CA GLY A 98 3.76 -1.76 1.76
C GLY A 98 4.95 -1.47 0.84
N THR A 99 5.93 -0.73 1.35
CA THR A 99 7.19 -0.46 0.63
C THR A 99 7.96 -1.73 0.27
N SER A 100 7.74 -2.79 1.02
CA SER A 100 8.45 -4.07 0.91
C SER A 100 8.43 -4.69 -0.49
N ILE A 101 7.29 -4.60 -1.20
CA ILE A 101 7.20 -5.16 -2.55
C ILE A 101 8.02 -4.36 -3.54
N TRP A 102 8.09 -3.04 -3.38
CA TRP A 102 8.89 -2.15 -4.22
C TRP A 102 10.40 -2.37 -4.09
N ALA A 103 10.86 -2.94 -2.98
CA ALA A 103 12.27 -3.30 -2.79
C ALA A 103 12.79 -4.34 -3.81
N ASN A 104 11.91 -5.07 -4.48
CA ASN A 104 12.28 -5.97 -5.59
C ASN A 104 12.69 -5.22 -6.87
N VAL A 105 12.24 -3.97 -7.03
CA VAL A 105 12.56 -3.11 -8.19
C VAL A 105 13.55 -2.03 -7.80
N VAL A 106 13.37 -1.42 -6.62
CA VAL A 106 14.22 -0.37 -6.07
C VAL A 106 14.76 -0.81 -4.70
N PRO A 107 15.90 -1.53 -4.65
CA PRO A 107 16.38 -2.17 -3.42
C PRO A 107 16.55 -1.23 -2.22
N LEU A 108 16.91 0.04 -2.44
CA LEU A 108 17.12 1.02 -1.38
C LEU A 108 15.88 1.18 -0.48
N ILE A 109 14.65 1.11 -1.03
CA ILE A 109 13.43 1.27 -0.23
C ILE A 109 13.25 0.13 0.79
N GLY A 110 13.93 -1.00 0.57
CA GLY A 110 13.95 -2.13 1.49
C GLY A 110 14.59 -1.82 2.85
N LEU A 111 15.30 -0.69 3.00
CA LEU A 111 15.78 -0.26 4.31
C LEU A 111 14.65 -0.12 5.34
N LEU A 112 13.42 0.25 4.90
CA LEU A 112 12.27 0.38 5.78
C LEU A 112 11.75 -0.97 6.32
N ASP A 113 12.23 -2.07 5.75
CA ASP A 113 11.87 -3.44 6.12
C ASP A 113 12.90 -4.13 7.01
N LEU A 114 14.01 -3.45 7.35
CA LEU A 114 15.02 -3.99 8.26
C LEU A 114 14.39 -4.32 9.61
N GLY A 115 14.69 -5.51 10.11
CA GLY A 115 14.14 -5.99 11.36
C GLY A 115 14.47 -5.05 12.52
N TYR A 116 13.44 -4.64 13.26
CA TYR A 116 13.55 -3.74 14.42
C TYR A 116 14.24 -2.39 14.13
N LEU A 117 14.17 -1.91 12.88
CA LEU A 117 14.67 -0.57 12.52
C LEU A 117 13.88 0.53 13.25
N PHE A 118 12.57 0.34 13.36
CA PHE A 118 11.67 1.22 14.11
C PHE A 118 11.15 0.53 15.36
N GLU A 119 10.95 1.30 16.41
CA GLU A 119 10.38 0.82 17.68
C GLU A 119 8.89 1.10 17.80
N SER A 120 8.38 2.07 17.00
CA SER A 120 6.98 2.49 17.01
C SER A 120 6.61 3.22 15.71
N PHE A 121 5.30 3.31 15.40
CA PHE A 121 4.79 4.13 14.31
C PHE A 121 5.06 5.64 14.50
N PRO A 122 4.90 6.22 15.70
CA PRO A 122 5.30 7.61 15.89
C PRO A 122 6.76 7.89 15.53
N GLN A 123 7.68 6.98 15.87
CA GLN A 123 9.09 7.11 15.47
C GLN A 123 9.24 7.03 13.96
N GLN A 124 8.61 6.06 13.29
CA GLN A 124 8.64 5.92 11.85
C GLN A 124 8.13 7.20 11.16
N THR A 125 6.97 7.71 11.59
CA THR A 125 6.40 8.95 11.07
C THR A 125 7.38 10.10 11.18
N ARG A 126 7.93 10.33 12.39
CA ARG A 126 8.89 11.42 12.62
C ARG A 126 10.16 11.28 11.79
N ALA A 127 10.67 10.06 11.62
CA ALA A 127 11.87 9.81 10.82
C ALA A 127 11.65 10.11 9.33
N LEU A 128 10.52 9.66 8.78
CA LEU A 128 10.17 9.92 7.39
C LEU A 128 9.93 11.42 7.15
N ASP A 129 9.23 12.09 8.06
CA ASP A 129 8.99 13.55 8.02
C ASP A 129 10.29 14.35 8.23
N ALA A 130 11.24 13.84 9.01
CA ALA A 130 12.56 14.44 9.21
C ALA A 130 13.51 14.34 8.01
N GLY A 131 13.06 13.72 6.92
CA GLY A 131 13.79 13.67 5.65
C GLY A 131 14.21 12.28 5.18
N ALA A 132 13.96 11.22 5.96
CA ALA A 132 14.26 9.85 5.53
C ALA A 132 13.44 9.42 4.30
N ALA A 133 12.26 10.01 4.06
CA ALA A 133 11.42 9.70 2.90
C ALA A 133 12.01 10.17 1.58
N LYS A 134 12.62 11.37 1.53
CA LYS A 134 13.05 12.04 0.28
C LYS A 134 13.99 11.21 -0.61
N PRO A 135 15.07 10.60 -0.08
CA PRO A 135 15.95 9.76 -0.90
C PRO A 135 15.23 8.53 -1.46
N LEU A 136 14.28 7.97 -0.71
CA LEU A 136 13.50 6.79 -1.11
C LEU A 136 12.52 7.13 -2.24
N GLU A 137 11.84 8.26 -2.11
CA GLU A 137 10.96 8.80 -3.16
C GLU A 137 11.74 9.09 -4.44
N GLN A 138 12.92 9.69 -4.31
CA GLN A 138 13.79 9.95 -5.46
C GLN A 138 14.26 8.64 -6.11
N ALA A 139 14.65 7.63 -5.34
CA ALA A 139 15.05 6.34 -5.86
C ALA A 139 13.92 5.64 -6.64
N LEU A 140 12.69 5.69 -6.14
CA LEU A 140 11.50 5.15 -6.84
C LEU A 140 11.22 5.91 -8.14
N ARG A 141 11.33 7.23 -8.10
CA ARG A 141 11.10 8.07 -9.28
C ARG A 141 12.10 7.77 -10.40
N THR A 142 13.36 7.63 -10.05
CA THR A 142 14.42 7.36 -11.03
C THR A 142 14.50 5.89 -11.44
N GLY A 143 14.30 4.96 -10.50
CA GLY A 143 14.48 3.52 -10.74
C GLY A 143 13.24 2.80 -11.29
N ALA A 144 12.04 3.33 -11.02
CA ALA A 144 10.79 2.69 -11.39
C ALA A 144 9.79 3.61 -12.12
N ASN A 145 10.11 4.90 -12.35
CA ASN A 145 9.19 5.90 -12.88
C ASN A 145 7.88 5.98 -12.07
N VAL A 146 8.00 5.90 -10.75
CA VAL A 146 6.87 5.90 -9.81
C VAL A 146 7.05 6.96 -8.76
N GLN A 147 5.97 7.66 -8.42
CA GLN A 147 5.95 8.64 -7.35
C GLN A 147 5.11 8.12 -6.18
N ILE A 148 5.62 8.26 -4.96
CA ILE A 148 4.79 8.14 -3.75
C ILE A 148 4.01 9.45 -3.64
N ILE A 149 2.68 9.35 -3.74
CA ILE A 149 1.75 10.49 -3.68
C ILE A 149 1.10 10.63 -2.31
N GLY A 150 1.38 9.72 -1.40
CA GLY A 150 0.94 9.76 -0.03
C GLY A 150 1.60 8.69 0.82
N TRP A 151 2.04 9.06 2.01
CA TRP A 151 2.53 8.15 3.03
C TRP A 151 1.42 7.93 4.06
N ALA A 152 0.83 6.76 4.07
CA ALA A 152 -0.15 6.37 5.08
C ALA A 152 0.49 5.75 6.33
N TYR A 153 1.77 5.52 6.35
CA TYR A 153 2.72 4.98 7.35
C TYR A 153 2.25 3.74 8.14
N ASN A 154 1.01 3.67 8.54
CA ASN A 154 0.48 2.60 9.38
C ASN A 154 -0.03 1.44 8.55
N PHE A 155 0.85 0.57 8.07
CA PHE A 155 0.40 -0.73 7.57
C PHE A 155 0.15 -1.72 8.73
N GLY A 156 0.70 -1.48 9.90
CA GLY A 156 0.59 -2.28 11.11
C GLY A 156 1.95 -2.77 11.62
N SER A 157 2.02 -3.10 12.93
CA SER A 157 3.19 -3.75 13.50
C SER A 157 3.18 -5.24 13.15
N ARG A 158 4.09 -5.64 12.26
CA ARG A 158 4.17 -7.04 11.80
C ARG A 158 4.63 -7.95 12.91
N SER A 159 3.90 -9.02 13.12
CA SER A 159 4.10 -10.01 14.17
C SER A 159 3.84 -11.41 13.63
N VAL A 160 4.26 -12.44 14.35
CA VAL A 160 4.12 -13.84 13.92
C VAL A 160 2.77 -14.40 14.33
N MET A 161 1.99 -14.89 13.38
CA MET A 161 0.82 -15.72 13.60
C MET A 161 1.13 -17.19 13.25
N CYS A 162 0.86 -18.12 14.16
CA CYS A 162 1.24 -19.51 14.00
C CYS A 162 0.17 -20.47 14.52
N LYS A 163 0.24 -21.75 14.08
CA LYS A 163 -0.56 -22.85 14.61
C LYS A 163 -0.15 -23.29 16.01
N SER A 164 1.02 -22.88 16.47
CA SER A 164 1.55 -23.13 17.81
C SER A 164 2.12 -21.85 18.40
N ARG A 165 2.28 -21.81 19.73
CA ARG A 165 2.84 -20.66 20.45
C ARG A 165 4.27 -20.36 20.02
N VAL A 166 4.60 -19.06 19.97
CA VAL A 166 5.96 -18.55 19.75
C VAL A 166 6.24 -17.52 20.83
N ASN A 167 7.04 -17.87 21.84
CA ASN A 167 7.43 -16.99 22.94
C ASN A 167 8.87 -16.50 22.78
N ALA A 168 9.71 -17.30 22.15
CA ALA A 168 11.13 -17.03 21.95
C ALA A 168 11.60 -17.50 20.55
N PRO A 169 12.79 -17.06 20.08
CA PRO A 169 13.33 -17.49 18.78
C PRO A 169 13.41 -19.00 18.62
N ALA A 170 13.73 -19.75 19.68
CA ALA A 170 13.79 -21.20 19.64
C ALA A 170 12.45 -21.85 19.20
N ASP A 171 11.32 -21.21 19.50
CA ASP A 171 10.01 -21.71 19.10
C ASP A 171 9.75 -21.59 17.59
N LEU A 172 10.53 -20.79 16.86
CA LEU A 172 10.47 -20.67 15.42
C LEU A 172 11.26 -21.74 14.68
N ALA A 173 12.12 -22.50 15.38
CA ALA A 173 12.97 -23.49 14.74
C ALA A 173 12.15 -24.52 13.96
N GLY A 174 12.46 -24.66 12.65
CA GLY A 174 11.79 -25.56 11.73
C GLY A 174 10.36 -25.17 11.31
N LYS A 175 9.78 -24.10 11.86
CA LYS A 175 8.45 -23.63 11.45
C LYS A 175 8.51 -22.91 10.12
N ARG A 176 7.67 -23.34 9.19
CA ARG A 176 7.49 -22.73 7.87
C ARG A 176 6.59 -21.51 8.04
N ILE A 177 7.25 -20.36 8.18
CA ILE A 177 6.57 -19.08 8.34
C ILE A 177 6.56 -18.36 6.97
N ARG A 178 5.36 -18.11 6.46
CA ARG A 178 5.23 -17.34 5.23
C ARG A 178 5.75 -15.93 5.42
N THR A 179 6.53 -15.47 4.48
CA THR A 179 6.91 -14.06 4.30
C THR A 179 6.39 -13.56 2.96
N LEU A 180 6.23 -12.25 2.81
CA LEU A 180 6.04 -11.69 1.47
C LEU A 180 7.31 -11.92 0.63
N PRO A 181 7.21 -11.90 -0.72
CA PRO A 181 8.35 -12.11 -1.61
C PRO A 181 9.30 -10.89 -1.58
N ASN A 182 10.00 -10.72 -0.48
CA ASN A 182 10.98 -9.67 -0.21
C ASN A 182 12.17 -10.26 0.53
N LYS A 183 13.38 -10.01 0.01
CA LYS A 183 14.61 -10.58 0.58
C LYS A 183 14.87 -10.12 2.02
N ILE A 184 14.53 -8.86 2.35
CA ILE A 184 14.82 -8.26 3.66
C ILE A 184 13.93 -8.91 4.72
N ILE A 185 12.62 -8.97 4.51
CA ILE A 185 11.69 -9.61 5.45
C ILE A 185 11.98 -11.12 5.58
N THR A 186 12.27 -11.79 4.45
CA THR A 186 12.63 -13.21 4.46
C THR A 186 13.88 -13.47 5.29
N GLU A 187 14.93 -12.66 5.13
CA GLU A 187 16.15 -12.76 5.91
C GLU A 187 15.90 -12.43 7.40
N CYS A 188 15.08 -11.42 7.70
CA CYS A 188 14.70 -11.10 9.08
C CYS A 188 14.10 -12.33 9.79
N LEU A 189 13.10 -12.98 9.19
CA LEU A 189 12.46 -14.17 9.77
C LEU A 189 13.42 -15.36 9.86
N ARG A 190 14.33 -15.52 8.89
CA ARG A 190 15.36 -16.53 8.91
C ARG A 190 16.35 -16.32 10.07
N LEU A 191 16.78 -15.09 10.29
CA LEU A 191 17.63 -14.72 11.44
C LEU A 191 16.91 -14.93 12.77
N MET A 192 15.59 -14.70 12.82
CA MET A 192 14.76 -14.99 14.00
C MET A 192 14.60 -16.50 14.26
N GLY A 193 15.04 -17.38 13.35
CA GLY A 193 15.04 -18.84 13.50
C GLY A 193 14.00 -19.60 12.68
N ALA A 194 13.14 -18.93 11.92
CA ALA A 194 12.10 -19.56 11.10
C ALA A 194 12.64 -20.19 9.81
N ALA A 195 11.96 -21.22 9.31
CA ALA A 195 12.02 -21.64 7.91
C ALA A 195 11.16 -20.66 7.09
N ALA A 196 11.74 -19.47 6.80
CA ALA A 196 11.03 -18.40 6.10
C ALA A 196 10.71 -18.81 4.66
N THR A 197 9.42 -18.76 4.29
CA THR A 197 8.88 -19.27 3.02
C THR A 197 8.23 -18.11 2.24
N PRO A 198 8.93 -17.48 1.29
CA PRO A 198 8.36 -16.43 0.45
C PRO A 198 7.18 -16.96 -0.38
N MET A 199 6.02 -16.26 -0.31
CA MET A 199 4.80 -16.67 -1.00
C MET A 199 3.91 -15.44 -1.26
N ALA A 200 3.23 -15.40 -2.41
CA ALA A 200 2.28 -14.34 -2.74
C ALA A 200 1.14 -14.26 -1.72
N PHE A 201 0.58 -13.05 -1.53
CA PHE A 201 -0.45 -12.82 -0.49
C PHE A 201 -1.71 -13.68 -0.71
N GLY A 202 -2.18 -13.79 -1.95
CA GLY A 202 -3.40 -14.53 -2.29
C GLY A 202 -3.31 -16.05 -2.04
N GLU A 203 -2.12 -16.61 -1.83
CA GLU A 203 -1.90 -18.04 -1.63
C GLU A 203 -1.89 -18.46 -0.15
N ILE A 204 -1.79 -17.49 0.78
CA ILE A 204 -1.53 -17.73 2.20
C ILE A 204 -2.61 -18.60 2.84
N TYR A 205 -3.88 -18.23 2.66
CA TYR A 205 -5.00 -18.90 3.33
C TYR A 205 -5.04 -20.38 2.98
N THR A 206 -4.96 -20.69 1.69
CA THR A 206 -4.98 -22.08 1.18
C THR A 206 -3.75 -22.86 1.65
N ALA A 207 -2.56 -22.26 1.64
CA ALA A 207 -1.33 -22.91 2.09
C ALA A 207 -1.35 -23.20 3.60
N LEU A 208 -1.90 -22.31 4.42
CA LEU A 208 -2.14 -22.56 5.85
C LEU A 208 -3.15 -23.68 6.07
N GLN A 209 -4.27 -23.65 5.35
CA GLN A 209 -5.32 -24.66 5.45
C GLN A 209 -4.82 -26.04 5.05
N ALA A 210 -4.04 -26.13 3.96
CA ALA A 210 -3.44 -27.37 3.48
C ALA A 210 -2.25 -27.88 4.32
N GLY A 211 -1.80 -27.11 5.35
CA GLY A 211 -0.66 -27.50 6.17
C GLY A 211 0.70 -27.36 5.48
N VAL A 212 0.78 -26.66 4.35
CA VAL A 212 2.03 -26.29 3.69
C VAL A 212 2.83 -25.30 4.55
N LEU A 213 2.13 -24.44 5.26
CA LEU A 213 2.67 -23.45 6.20
C LEU A 213 2.25 -23.77 7.63
N ASP A 214 3.12 -23.42 8.57
CA ASP A 214 2.85 -23.50 10.02
C ASP A 214 2.37 -22.14 10.56
N GLY A 215 2.66 -21.05 9.84
CA GLY A 215 2.28 -19.69 10.19
C GLY A 215 2.61 -18.67 9.11
N LEU A 216 2.39 -17.42 9.45
CA LEU A 216 2.71 -16.24 8.64
C LEU A 216 3.20 -15.12 9.56
N GLU A 217 3.75 -14.07 8.98
CA GLU A 217 3.98 -12.80 9.66
C GLU A 217 3.16 -11.70 8.97
N HIS A 218 2.43 -10.91 9.75
CA HIS A 218 1.65 -9.77 9.27
C HIS A 218 1.16 -8.90 10.44
N ASP A 219 0.56 -7.76 10.11
CA ASP A 219 -0.08 -6.86 11.08
C ASP A 219 -1.47 -7.37 11.51
N PRO A 220 -1.97 -6.96 12.70
CA PRO A 220 -3.26 -7.41 13.21
C PRO A 220 -4.46 -7.05 12.32
N PRO A 221 -4.57 -5.83 11.75
CA PRO A 221 -5.66 -5.48 10.84
C PRO A 221 -5.76 -6.39 9.63
N THR A 222 -4.64 -6.69 8.99
CA THR A 222 -4.62 -7.59 7.82
C THR A 222 -4.96 -9.02 8.20
N VAL A 223 -4.45 -9.51 9.34
CA VAL A 223 -4.81 -10.86 9.86
C VAL A 223 -6.31 -10.96 10.10
N ALA A 224 -6.94 -9.93 10.68
CA ALA A 224 -8.37 -9.90 10.93
C ALA A 224 -9.18 -9.79 9.63
N ALA A 225 -8.79 -8.90 8.70
CA ALA A 225 -9.48 -8.70 7.43
C ALA A 225 -9.46 -9.96 6.55
N SER A 226 -8.33 -10.66 6.51
CA SER A 226 -8.11 -11.87 5.70
C SER A 226 -8.53 -13.16 6.41
N LYS A 227 -9.06 -13.07 7.61
CA LYS A 227 -9.57 -14.20 8.42
C LYS A 227 -8.54 -15.30 8.67
N PHE A 228 -7.24 -15.00 8.70
CA PHE A 228 -6.21 -15.98 8.96
C PHE A 228 -6.36 -16.67 10.32
N TYR A 229 -7.09 -16.03 11.25
CA TYR A 229 -7.48 -16.63 12.53
C TYR A 229 -8.30 -17.93 12.40
N GLU A 230 -8.84 -18.25 11.22
CA GLU A 230 -9.52 -19.53 10.99
C GLU A 230 -8.52 -20.69 10.86
N THR A 231 -7.29 -20.41 10.44
CA THR A 231 -6.24 -21.39 10.15
C THR A 231 -5.14 -21.47 11.20
N ALA A 232 -4.92 -20.40 11.98
CA ALA A 232 -3.92 -20.30 13.03
C ALA A 232 -4.50 -19.55 14.25
N LYS A 233 -4.10 -19.94 15.46
CA LYS A 233 -4.74 -19.46 16.70
C LYS A 233 -3.81 -18.75 17.68
N PHE A 234 -2.54 -18.64 17.37
CA PHE A 234 -1.55 -17.99 18.24
C PHE A 234 -0.94 -16.79 17.49
N TYR A 235 -1.09 -15.61 18.07
CA TYR A 235 -0.53 -14.38 17.50
C TYR A 235 0.47 -13.78 18.50
N SER A 236 1.75 -13.96 18.20
CA SER A 236 2.87 -13.56 19.04
C SER A 236 3.36 -12.18 18.65
N LEU A 237 3.24 -11.20 19.54
CA LEU A 237 3.57 -9.80 19.32
C LEU A 237 5.09 -9.58 19.21
N THR A 238 5.71 -10.20 18.24
CA THR A 238 7.15 -10.01 17.95
C THR A 238 7.45 -8.59 17.48
N GLN A 239 6.50 -7.92 16.85
CA GLN A 239 6.60 -6.54 16.35
C GLN A 239 7.97 -6.26 15.69
N HIS A 240 8.39 -7.22 14.88
CA HIS A 240 9.73 -7.24 14.28
C HIS A 240 9.88 -6.25 13.12
N ASN A 241 8.76 -5.69 12.61
CA ASN A 241 8.77 -4.67 11.58
C ASN A 241 7.54 -3.76 11.71
N PHE A 242 7.75 -2.46 11.57
CA PHE A 242 6.70 -1.45 11.44
C PHE A 242 6.64 -1.04 9.97
N SER A 243 5.82 -1.75 9.19
CA SER A 243 5.77 -1.56 7.74
C SER A 243 5.20 -0.21 7.34
N ALA A 244 5.91 0.49 6.47
CA ALA A 244 5.41 1.72 5.87
C ALA A 244 4.44 1.40 4.74
N LEU A 245 3.25 2.02 4.79
CA LEU A 245 2.27 1.98 3.71
C LEU A 245 2.45 3.20 2.81
N GLY A 246 2.61 2.96 1.52
CA GLY A 246 2.68 3.99 0.50
C GLY A 246 1.53 3.92 -0.48
N VAL A 247 1.23 5.06 -1.08
CA VAL A 247 0.38 5.17 -2.26
C VAL A 247 1.28 5.52 -3.43
N PHE A 248 1.40 4.57 -4.35
CA PHE A 248 2.31 4.64 -5.48
C PHE A 248 1.53 4.98 -6.74
N CYS A 249 1.98 6.01 -7.46
CA CYS A 249 1.38 6.45 -8.71
C CYS A 249 2.39 6.34 -9.84
N SER A 250 1.96 5.84 -11.00
CA SER A 250 2.77 5.85 -12.21
C SER A 250 3.11 7.28 -12.63
N GLY A 251 4.38 7.53 -12.95
CA GLY A 251 4.79 8.80 -13.55
C GLY A 251 4.09 9.06 -14.89
N LEU A 252 3.79 8.02 -15.66
CA LEU A 252 3.04 8.14 -16.92
C LEU A 252 1.59 8.58 -16.67
N THR A 253 0.96 8.14 -15.60
CA THR A 253 -0.38 8.63 -15.21
C THR A 253 -0.35 10.10 -14.82
N LEU A 254 0.62 10.54 -14.04
CA LEU A 254 0.78 11.96 -13.67
C LEU A 254 1.03 12.85 -14.90
N ASN A 255 1.72 12.34 -15.91
CA ASN A 255 1.97 13.08 -17.16
C ASN A 255 0.73 13.23 -18.06
N ARG A 256 -0.36 12.50 -17.81
CA ARG A 256 -1.66 12.69 -18.50
C ARG A 256 -2.44 13.89 -17.95
N MET A 257 -2.01 14.47 -16.83
CA MET A 257 -2.65 15.61 -16.19
C MET A 257 -1.89 16.90 -16.53
N ASP A 258 -2.64 17.97 -16.82
CA ASP A 258 -2.06 19.32 -16.81
C ASP A 258 -1.56 19.68 -15.40
N ALA A 259 -0.70 20.67 -15.29
CA ALA A 259 -0.08 21.02 -14.02
C ALA A 259 -1.11 21.37 -12.91
N PRO A 260 -2.17 22.18 -13.17
CA PRO A 260 -3.17 22.48 -12.17
C PRO A 260 -3.96 21.26 -11.69
N LEU A 261 -4.34 20.35 -12.60
CA LEU A 261 -5.05 19.13 -12.24
C LEU A 261 -4.17 18.20 -11.41
N ARG A 262 -2.91 18.06 -11.83
CA ARG A 262 -1.93 17.23 -11.13
C ARG A 262 -1.67 17.71 -9.71
N ASP A 263 -1.50 19.02 -9.51
CA ASP A 263 -1.22 19.60 -8.20
C ASP A 263 -2.40 19.42 -7.23
N LEU A 264 -3.64 19.62 -7.72
CA LEU A 264 -4.85 19.36 -6.94
C LEU A 264 -5.01 17.87 -6.62
N PHE A 265 -4.72 16.99 -7.58
CA PHE A 265 -4.77 15.54 -7.35
C PHE A 265 -3.75 15.09 -6.31
N LEU A 266 -2.51 15.57 -6.40
CA LEU A 266 -1.45 15.24 -5.43
C LEU A 266 -1.80 15.74 -4.03
N THR A 267 -2.41 16.93 -3.93
CA THR A 267 -2.92 17.46 -2.66
C THR A 267 -3.99 16.55 -2.07
N ALA A 268 -5.02 16.20 -2.85
CA ALA A 268 -6.11 15.32 -2.41
C ALA A 268 -5.59 13.93 -2.00
N ALA A 269 -4.63 13.38 -2.75
CA ALA A 269 -4.02 12.09 -2.46
C ALA A 269 -3.21 12.10 -1.16
N ALA A 270 -2.43 13.15 -0.92
CA ALA A 270 -1.67 13.34 0.31
C ALA A 270 -2.59 13.52 1.53
N GLU A 271 -3.65 14.33 1.41
CA GLU A 271 -4.66 14.50 2.46
C GLU A 271 -5.36 13.18 2.80
N ALA A 272 -5.73 12.39 1.79
CA ALA A 272 -6.33 11.07 1.98
C ALA A 272 -5.39 10.10 2.71
N ALA A 273 -4.08 10.18 2.46
CA ALA A 273 -3.09 9.39 3.17
C ALA A 273 -2.98 9.79 4.65
N VAL A 274 -3.03 11.09 4.94
CA VAL A 274 -3.08 11.60 6.33
C VAL A 274 -4.32 11.09 7.06
N ASP A 275 -5.50 11.17 6.44
CA ASP A 275 -6.74 10.64 7.02
C ASP A 275 -6.66 9.13 7.28
N THR A 276 -6.03 8.39 6.37
CA THR A 276 -5.83 6.94 6.52
C THR A 276 -4.89 6.64 7.68
N ARG A 277 -3.79 7.37 7.78
CA ARG A 277 -2.81 7.23 8.86
C ARG A 277 -3.41 7.48 10.24
N ALA A 278 -4.28 8.48 10.37
CA ALA A 278 -4.92 8.84 11.62
C ALA A 278 -5.70 7.67 12.26
N ARG A 279 -6.21 6.74 11.45
CA ARG A 279 -6.94 5.55 11.93
C ARG A 279 -6.06 4.36 12.31
N GLY A 280 -4.79 4.35 11.90
CA GLY A 280 -3.96 3.15 11.94
C GLY A 280 -3.80 2.54 13.33
N LEU A 281 -3.52 3.35 14.36
CA LEU A 281 -3.33 2.86 15.73
C LEU A 281 -4.63 2.31 16.34
N ASP A 282 -5.77 2.94 16.08
CA ASP A 282 -7.05 2.47 16.58
C ASP A 282 -7.48 1.18 15.85
N ALA A 283 -7.27 1.11 14.54
CA ALA A 283 -7.52 -0.10 13.75
C ALA A 283 -6.68 -1.30 14.26
N GLU A 284 -5.43 -1.10 14.68
CA GLU A 284 -4.59 -2.15 15.25
C GLU A 284 -5.14 -2.67 16.58
N LYS A 285 -5.55 -1.77 17.50
CA LYS A 285 -6.20 -2.15 18.77
C LYS A 285 -7.51 -2.90 18.54
N GLU A 286 -8.37 -2.37 17.68
CA GLU A 286 -9.66 -3.00 17.34
C GLU A 286 -9.46 -4.38 16.70
N ALA A 287 -8.44 -4.54 15.86
CA ALA A 287 -8.11 -5.82 15.23
C ALA A 287 -7.66 -6.84 16.29
N ILE A 288 -6.80 -6.47 17.24
CA ILE A 288 -6.36 -7.34 18.33
C ILE A 288 -7.58 -7.81 19.15
N GLU A 289 -8.50 -6.91 19.49
CA GLU A 289 -9.72 -7.31 20.22
C GLU A 289 -10.62 -8.22 19.37
N THR A 290 -10.73 -7.95 18.08
CA THR A 290 -11.46 -8.82 17.15
C THR A 290 -10.82 -10.22 17.09
N LEU A 291 -9.50 -10.32 17.02
CA LEU A 291 -8.78 -11.60 17.00
C LEU A 291 -9.02 -12.38 18.30
N LYS A 292 -8.99 -11.73 19.47
CA LYS A 292 -9.33 -12.38 20.77
C LYS A 292 -10.76 -12.94 20.74
N GLN A 293 -11.74 -12.17 20.26
CA GLN A 293 -13.13 -12.62 20.13
C GLN A 293 -13.28 -13.80 19.16
N LYS A 294 -12.36 -13.94 18.18
CA LYS A 294 -12.29 -15.09 17.25
C LYS A 294 -11.49 -16.28 17.80
N GLY A 295 -11.13 -16.24 19.08
CA GLY A 295 -10.43 -17.32 19.77
C GLY A 295 -8.93 -17.39 19.45
N VAL A 296 -8.34 -16.26 19.04
CA VAL A 296 -6.87 -16.15 18.91
C VAL A 296 -6.27 -15.79 20.25
N GLU A 297 -5.27 -16.54 20.66
CA GLU A 297 -4.44 -16.20 21.81
C GLU A 297 -3.40 -15.15 21.39
N ILE A 298 -3.43 -14.00 22.05
CA ILE A 298 -2.45 -12.92 21.86
C ILE A 298 -1.32 -13.12 22.86
N ILE A 299 -0.11 -13.32 22.39
CA ILE A 299 1.08 -13.62 23.17
C ILE A 299 1.99 -12.39 23.21
N ALA A 300 2.16 -11.83 24.38
CA ALA A 300 3.20 -10.83 24.61
C ALA A 300 4.55 -11.55 24.72
N CYS A 301 5.45 -11.31 23.78
CA CYS A 301 6.79 -11.88 23.82
C CYS A 301 7.85 -10.82 24.14
N ASP A 302 8.94 -11.25 24.80
CA ASP A 302 10.13 -10.43 24.89
C ASP A 302 10.74 -10.28 23.49
N ARG A 303 10.80 -9.05 23.00
CA ARG A 303 11.29 -8.72 21.66
C ARG A 303 12.81 -8.71 21.56
N GLU A 304 13.50 -8.52 22.68
CA GLU A 304 14.96 -8.32 22.69
C GLU A 304 15.76 -9.52 22.18
N PRO A 305 15.43 -10.79 22.50
CA PRO A 305 16.10 -11.94 21.91
C PRO A 305 15.96 -12.01 20.38
N PHE A 306 14.79 -11.66 19.83
CA PHE A 306 14.57 -11.61 18.38
C PHE A 306 15.36 -10.47 17.75
N ARG A 307 15.32 -9.27 18.35
CA ARG A 307 16.04 -8.08 17.90
C ARG A 307 17.55 -8.34 17.78
N LYS A 308 18.16 -8.95 18.80
CA LYS A 308 19.59 -9.28 18.79
C LYS A 308 20.01 -10.13 17.60
N LEU A 309 19.16 -11.09 17.19
CA LEU A 309 19.43 -11.96 16.05
C LEU A 309 19.39 -11.21 14.71
N THR A 310 18.62 -10.13 14.60
CA THR A 310 18.48 -9.36 13.36
C THR A 310 19.49 -8.24 13.19
N LEU A 311 20.26 -7.88 14.23
CA LEU A 311 21.24 -6.79 14.16
C LEU A 311 22.21 -6.87 12.95
N PRO A 312 22.74 -8.05 12.56
CA PRO A 312 23.66 -8.15 11.43
C PRO A 312 23.03 -7.76 10.09
N GLN A 313 21.69 -7.79 9.99
CA GLN A 313 20.97 -7.46 8.76
C GLN A 313 21.18 -5.99 8.37
N THR A 314 21.16 -5.08 9.33
CA THR A 314 21.34 -3.64 9.08
C THR A 314 22.75 -3.36 8.54
N ASP A 315 23.79 -3.98 9.12
CA ASP A 315 25.17 -3.80 8.69
C ASP A 315 25.37 -4.40 7.28
N GLY A 316 24.78 -5.56 7.01
CA GLY A 316 24.77 -6.19 5.70
C GLY A 316 24.10 -5.32 4.65
N PHE A 317 22.96 -4.68 5.00
CA PHE A 317 22.25 -3.77 4.11
C PHE A 317 23.07 -2.51 3.79
N ILE A 318 23.66 -1.87 4.81
CA ILE A 318 24.55 -0.70 4.61
C ILE A 318 25.75 -1.04 3.74
N LYS A 319 26.34 -2.23 3.92
CA LYS A 319 27.46 -2.70 3.08
C LYS A 319 27.06 -2.84 1.61
N ALA A 320 25.85 -3.33 1.34
CA ALA A 320 25.31 -3.49 -0.01
C ALA A 320 24.80 -2.16 -0.61
N HIS A 321 24.31 -1.26 0.24
CA HIS A 321 23.71 0.03 -0.10
C HIS A 321 24.28 1.14 0.80
N PRO A 322 25.51 1.64 0.54
CA PRO A 322 26.13 2.66 1.38
C PRO A 322 25.31 3.95 1.52
N GLU A 323 24.51 4.28 0.50
CA GLU A 323 23.58 5.40 0.49
C GLU A 323 22.44 5.27 1.53
N ALA A 324 22.18 4.08 2.05
CA ALA A 324 21.20 3.86 3.12
C ALA A 324 21.68 4.39 4.49
N LYS A 325 22.99 4.49 4.70
CA LYS A 325 23.55 4.88 6.02
C LYS A 325 23.01 6.23 6.53
N PRO A 326 23.08 7.34 5.77
CA PRO A 326 22.55 8.60 6.26
C PRO A 326 21.04 8.56 6.56
N ILE A 327 20.28 7.73 5.83
CA ILE A 327 18.84 7.56 6.09
C ILE A 327 18.62 6.81 7.40
N ILE A 328 19.37 5.73 7.65
CA ILE A 328 19.33 4.96 8.90
C ILE A 328 19.77 5.83 10.08
N ASP A 329 20.76 6.70 9.90
CA ASP A 329 21.21 7.64 10.93
C ASP A 329 20.09 8.64 11.30
N ILE A 330 19.28 9.12 10.33
CA ILE A 330 18.08 9.92 10.63
C ILE A 330 17.12 9.13 11.51
N VAL A 331 16.82 7.87 11.15
CA VAL A 331 15.92 7.00 11.94
C VAL A 331 16.41 6.83 13.37
N ARG A 332 17.71 6.55 13.55
CA ARG A 332 18.32 6.34 14.88
C ARG A 332 18.35 7.60 15.75
N ASN A 333 18.40 8.77 15.15
CA ASN A 333 18.43 10.06 15.87
C ASN A 333 17.03 10.54 16.28
N VAL A 334 15.97 9.97 15.74
CA VAL A 334 14.60 10.27 16.13
C VAL A 334 14.20 9.42 17.33
N LYS A 335 13.74 10.06 18.41
CA LYS A 335 13.28 9.33 19.62
C LYS A 335 12.12 8.38 19.30
N ALA A 336 12.07 7.26 20.00
CA ALA A 336 11.00 6.25 19.90
C ALA A 336 9.60 6.80 20.28
#